data_99df0f8648025e257f22f4b3c9a0ee8b
#
_entry.id   99df0f8648025e257f22f4b3c9a0ee8b
#
_cell.length_a   1.000
_cell.length_b   1.000
_cell.length_c   1.000
_cell.angle_alpha   90.00
_cell.angle_beta   90.00
_cell.angle_gamma   90.00
#
_symmetry.space_group_name_H-M   'P 1'
#
loop_
_entity.id
_entity.type
_entity.pdbx_description
1 polymer ?
#
loop_
_entity_poly.entity_id
_entity_poly.type
_entity_poly.pdbx_seq_one_letter_code
_entity_poly.pdbx_strand_id
1 'polypeptide(L)'
;MDNYQIERRHTREPYIMVLEFTVLLTQSTELKRIVARGETVDKSPAGIGLITDFPLEAGHVLEWDDQHKKGNLHIALVKWAQQIEDSYRAGLIFI
;
A
#
# COMPACT_ATOMS: atom_id res chain seq x y z
N MET A 1 25.94 -16.47 -10.83
CA MET A 1 25.26 -15.98 -9.87
C MET A 1 25.10 -14.49 -9.87
N ASP A 2 24.12 -14.04 -9.38
CA ASP A 2 23.74 -12.76 -9.56
C ASP A 2 23.92 -11.93 -8.37
N ASN A 3 24.43 -10.78 -8.51
CA ASN A 3 24.74 -9.89 -7.45
C ASN A 3 23.74 -8.79 -7.30
N TYR A 4 22.66 -8.89 -8.02
CA TYR A 4 21.69 -7.81 -7.99
C TYR A 4 21.11 -7.62 -6.65
N GLN A 5 21.03 -8.67 -5.88
CA GLN A 5 20.34 -8.58 -4.62
C GLN A 5 21.13 -7.84 -3.60
N ILE A 6 22.40 -7.71 -3.79
CA ILE A 6 23.22 -6.99 -2.86
C ILE A 6 22.84 -5.54 -2.79
N GLU A 7 22.28 -5.02 -3.84
CA GLU A 7 21.96 -3.62 -3.88
C GLU A 7 20.63 -3.27 -3.26
N ARG A 8 19.86 -4.26 -2.92
CA ARG A 8 18.57 -4.00 -2.29
C ARG A 8 18.74 -3.86 -0.80
N ARG A 9 18.21 -2.77 -0.27
CA ARG A 9 18.24 -2.56 1.17
C ARG A 9 17.30 -3.50 1.88
N HIS A 10 16.20 -3.85 1.25
CA HIS A 10 15.19 -4.72 1.84
C HIS A 10 14.82 -5.79 0.86
N THR A 11 14.75 -7.02 1.33
CA THR A 11 14.33 -8.13 0.50
C THR A 11 12.80 -8.07 0.37
N ARG A 12 12.35 -8.14 -0.86
CA ARG A 12 10.92 -8.20 -1.11
C ARG A 12 10.53 -9.64 -1.34
N GLU A 13 9.41 -10.02 -0.77
CA GLU A 13 8.90 -11.37 -0.96
C GLU A 13 7.45 -11.32 -1.36
N PRO A 14 6.97 -12.35 -2.07
CA PRO A 14 5.57 -12.40 -2.45
C PRO A 14 4.69 -12.40 -1.20
N TYR A 15 3.60 -11.68 -1.27
CA TYR A 15 2.70 -11.57 -0.14
C TYR A 15 1.31 -11.24 -0.69
N ILE A 16 0.53 -12.26 -0.98
CA ILE A 16 -0.75 -12.08 -1.65
C ILE A 16 -1.87 -12.29 -0.66
N MET A 17 -2.62 -11.23 -0.41
CA MET A 17 -3.81 -11.31 0.41
C MET A 17 -4.73 -10.16 0.06
N VAL A 18 -6.02 -10.36 0.27
CA VAL A 18 -7.00 -9.30 0.10
C VAL A 18 -6.90 -8.37 1.29
N LEU A 19 -6.88 -7.09 1.01
CA LEU A 19 -6.74 -6.06 2.03
C LEU A 19 -7.86 -5.04 1.88
N GLU A 20 -8.58 -4.80 2.97
CA GLU A 20 -9.50 -3.68 3.04
C GLU A 20 -8.79 -2.54 3.74
N PHE A 21 -8.81 -1.36 3.15
CA PHE A 21 -8.09 -0.22 3.68
C PHE A 21 -8.92 1.04 3.57
N THR A 22 -8.55 2.03 4.35
CA THR A 22 -9.20 3.34 4.29
C THR A 22 -8.21 4.33 3.70
N VAL A 23 -8.65 5.05 2.68
CA VAL A 23 -7.86 6.11 2.06
C VAL A 23 -8.23 7.42 2.73
N LEU A 24 -7.24 8.13 3.21
CA LEU A 24 -7.46 9.42 3.88
C LEU A 24 -7.19 10.52 2.87
N LEU A 25 -8.23 11.27 2.55
CA LEU A 25 -8.14 12.36 1.57
C LEU A 25 -8.51 13.67 2.23
N THR A 26 -7.78 14.72 1.86
CA THR A 26 -8.16 16.07 2.27
C THR A 26 -8.79 16.78 1.09
N GLN A 27 -9.99 17.30 1.30
CA GLN A 27 -10.67 18.11 0.30
C GLN A 27 -11.10 19.39 0.98
N SER A 28 -10.60 20.50 0.50
CA SER A 28 -10.81 21.80 1.13
C SER A 28 -10.33 21.74 2.58
N THR A 29 -11.23 21.85 3.53
CA THR A 29 -10.86 21.79 4.95
C THR A 29 -11.31 20.51 5.61
N GLU A 30 -11.80 19.56 4.82
CA GLU A 30 -12.35 18.33 5.39
C GLU A 30 -11.48 17.13 5.09
N LEU A 31 -11.38 16.23 6.08
CA LEU A 31 -10.74 14.96 5.90
C LEU A 31 -11.81 13.94 5.53
N LYS A 32 -11.64 13.29 4.40
CA LYS A 32 -12.55 12.22 3.97
C LYS A 32 -11.90 10.87 4.13
N ARG A 33 -12.69 9.89 4.55
CA ARG A 33 -12.23 8.52 4.68
C ARG A 33 -13.02 7.66 3.70
N ILE A 34 -12.30 7.02 2.79
CA ILE A 34 -12.93 6.19 1.78
C ILE A 34 -12.42 4.78 1.94
N VAL A 35 -13.34 3.84 2.16
CA VAL A 35 -12.96 2.44 2.28
C VAL A 35 -12.82 1.84 0.90
N ALA A 36 -11.74 1.12 0.69
CA ALA A 36 -11.47 0.47 -0.58
C ALA A 36 -10.86 -0.89 -0.33
N ARG A 37 -10.69 -1.66 -1.39
CA ARG A 37 -10.15 -3.00 -1.31
C ARG A 37 -9.08 -3.18 -2.37
N GLY A 38 -8.14 -4.04 -2.07
CA GLY A 38 -7.12 -4.39 -3.03
C GLY A 38 -6.46 -5.70 -2.64
N GLU A 39 -5.42 -6.04 -3.40
CA GLU A 39 -4.63 -7.22 -3.11
C GLU A 39 -3.19 -6.79 -2.96
N THR A 40 -2.56 -7.31 -1.93
CA THR A 40 -1.13 -7.10 -1.77
C THR A 40 -0.40 -7.99 -2.76
N VAL A 41 0.78 -7.55 -3.21
CA VAL A 41 1.58 -8.35 -4.13
C VAL A 41 2.88 -8.78 -3.51
N ASP A 42 3.50 -7.91 -2.73
CA ASP A 42 4.75 -8.24 -2.06
C ASP A 42 4.89 -7.35 -0.84
N LYS A 43 5.84 -7.69 -0.01
CA LYS A 43 6.14 -6.84 1.16
C LYS A 43 7.62 -6.92 1.49
N SER A 44 8.05 -5.91 2.23
CA SER A 44 9.38 -5.85 2.83
C SER A 44 9.21 -5.15 4.18
N PRO A 45 10.26 -5.09 5.00
CA PRO A 45 10.16 -4.35 6.26
C PRO A 45 9.78 -2.88 6.10
N ALA A 46 10.05 -2.31 4.93
CA ALA A 46 9.80 -0.89 4.71
C ALA A 46 8.44 -0.59 4.11
N GLY A 47 7.79 -1.55 3.49
CA GLY A 47 6.55 -1.25 2.82
C GLY A 47 5.90 -2.45 2.15
N ILE A 48 4.89 -2.17 1.35
CA ILE A 48 4.08 -3.19 0.75
C ILE A 48 3.64 -2.74 -0.64
N GLY A 49 3.52 -3.69 -1.58
CA GLY A 49 2.96 -3.43 -2.90
C GLY A 49 1.49 -3.78 -2.91
N LEU A 50 0.70 -3.03 -3.64
CA LEU A 50 -0.75 -3.16 -3.64
C LEU A 50 -1.30 -2.99 -5.05
N ILE A 51 -2.32 -3.77 -5.38
CA ILE A 51 -3.12 -3.58 -6.59
C ILE A 51 -4.55 -3.34 -6.16
N THR A 52 -5.17 -2.31 -6.69
CA THR A 52 -6.53 -1.95 -6.31
C THR A 52 -7.24 -1.27 -7.48
N ASP A 53 -8.56 -1.27 -7.46
CA ASP A 53 -9.35 -0.52 -8.43
C ASP A 53 -9.50 0.94 -8.04
N PHE A 54 -9.17 1.29 -6.82
CA PHE A 54 -9.26 2.66 -6.36
C PHE A 54 -8.13 3.48 -6.99
N PRO A 55 -8.42 4.67 -7.51
CA PRO A 55 -7.41 5.50 -8.18
C PRO A 55 -6.45 6.13 -7.16
N LEU A 56 -5.47 5.35 -6.75
CA LEU A 56 -4.46 5.84 -5.83
C LEU A 56 -3.48 6.77 -6.53
N GLU A 57 -2.95 7.73 -5.77
CA GLU A 57 -1.94 8.66 -6.23
C GLU A 57 -0.85 8.77 -5.19
N ALA A 58 0.34 9.10 -5.64
CA ALA A 58 1.44 9.36 -4.71
C ALA A 58 1.02 10.45 -3.72
N GLY A 59 1.31 10.22 -2.45
CA GLY A 59 0.94 11.15 -1.39
C GLY A 59 -0.32 10.77 -0.65
N HIS A 60 -1.13 9.88 -1.18
CA HIS A 60 -2.28 9.38 -0.43
C HIS A 60 -1.82 8.62 0.80
N VAL A 61 -2.59 8.68 1.87
CA VAL A 61 -2.30 7.95 3.09
C VAL A 61 -3.37 6.89 3.26
N LEU A 62 -2.93 5.67 3.55
CA LEU A 62 -3.83 4.55 3.75
C LEU A 62 -3.68 4.03 5.17
N GLU A 63 -4.78 3.52 5.73
CA GLU A 63 -4.70 2.84 7.02
C GLU A 63 -5.53 1.57 6.98
N TRP A 64 -5.10 0.56 7.71
CA TRP A 64 -5.83 -0.70 7.83
C TRP A 64 -5.45 -1.41 9.11
N ASP A 65 -6.35 -2.30 9.55
CA ASP A 65 -6.11 -3.07 10.76
C ASP A 65 -5.27 -4.30 10.45
N ASP A 66 -4.39 -4.63 11.38
CA ASP A 66 -3.61 -5.85 11.29
C ASP A 66 -4.58 -7.05 11.36
N GLN A 67 -4.43 -7.97 10.45
CA GLN A 67 -5.31 -9.12 10.39
C GLN A 67 -5.08 -10.10 11.52
N HIS A 68 -3.89 -10.06 12.09
CA HIS A 68 -3.53 -11.00 13.16
C HIS A 68 -3.70 -10.39 14.54
N LYS A 69 -3.70 -9.07 14.63
CA LYS A 69 -3.83 -8.37 15.91
C LYS A 69 -4.83 -7.25 15.75
N LYS A 70 -6.06 -7.53 16.10
CA LYS A 70 -7.08 -6.51 16.06
C LYS A 70 -6.69 -5.34 16.92
N GLY A 71 -6.91 -4.15 16.41
CA GLY A 71 -6.55 -2.94 17.11
C GLY A 71 -5.18 -2.38 16.77
N ASN A 72 -4.36 -3.16 16.08
CA ASN A 72 -3.08 -2.65 15.60
C ASN A 72 -3.30 -2.03 14.23
N LEU A 73 -3.19 -0.73 14.17
CA LEU A 73 -3.43 0.00 12.95
C LEU A 73 -2.13 0.17 12.18
N HIS A 74 -2.16 -0.15 10.90
CA HIS A 74 -1.05 0.13 10.00
C HIS A 74 -1.36 1.39 9.22
N ILE A 75 -0.37 2.24 9.07
CA ILE A 75 -0.51 3.46 8.29
C ILE A 75 0.62 3.50 7.27
N ALA A 76 0.29 3.82 6.05
CA ALA A 76 1.28 3.85 4.99
C ALA A 76 1.04 5.01 4.04
N LEU A 77 2.12 5.48 3.44
CA LEU A 77 2.10 6.54 2.46
C LEU A 77 2.28 5.92 1.08
N VAL A 78 1.46 6.32 0.12
CA VAL A 78 1.64 5.90 -1.26
C VAL A 78 2.85 6.64 -1.82
N LYS A 79 3.91 5.90 -2.09
CA LYS A 79 5.14 6.48 -2.63
C LYS A 79 5.01 6.68 -4.13
N TRP A 80 4.41 5.72 -4.80
CA TRP A 80 4.17 5.81 -6.23
C TRP A 80 2.92 5.02 -6.57
N ALA A 81 2.26 5.41 -7.64
CA ALA A 81 1.09 4.69 -8.15
C ALA A 81 1.10 4.77 -9.66
N GLN A 82 0.62 3.71 -10.29
CA GLN A 82 0.60 3.61 -11.74
C GLN A 82 -0.70 2.92 -12.14
N GLN A 83 -1.40 3.51 -13.09
CA GLN A 83 -2.59 2.89 -13.63
C GLN A 83 -2.19 1.83 -14.66
N ILE A 84 -2.76 0.65 -14.51
CA ILE A 84 -2.54 -0.46 -15.43
C ILE A 84 -3.92 -0.97 -15.82
N GLU A 85 -4.35 -0.66 -17.04
CA GLU A 85 -5.69 -0.99 -17.52
C GLU A 85 -6.72 -0.41 -16.55
N ASP A 86 -7.55 -1.24 -15.94
CA ASP A 86 -8.61 -0.77 -15.06
C ASP A 86 -8.20 -0.76 -13.59
N SER A 87 -6.95 -1.05 -13.32
CA SER A 87 -6.47 -1.16 -11.95
C SER A 87 -5.31 -0.21 -11.71
N TYR A 88 -4.94 -0.07 -10.44
CA TYR A 88 -3.82 0.76 -10.03
C TYR A 88 -2.86 -0.08 -9.22
N ARG A 89 -1.59 0.02 -9.56
CA ARG A 89 -0.53 -0.62 -8.78
C ARG A 89 0.20 0.47 -8.01
N ALA A 90 0.43 0.22 -6.74
CA ALA A 90 1.03 1.23 -5.87
C ALA A 90 2.09 0.60 -4.98
N GLY A 91 3.09 1.40 -4.67
CA GLY A 91 4.07 1.06 -3.66
C GLY A 91 3.83 1.92 -2.43
N LEU A 92 3.68 1.27 -1.29
CA LEU A 92 3.40 1.94 -0.02
C LEU A 92 4.60 1.83 0.89
N ILE A 93 4.84 2.89 1.64
CA ILE A 93 5.88 2.92 2.66
C ILE A 93 5.18 3.00 4.00
N PHE A 94 5.55 2.11 4.93
CA PHE A 94 5.01 2.18 6.29
C PHE A 94 5.48 3.45 6.99
N ILE A 95 4.58 4.07 7.70
CA ILE A 95 4.89 5.29 8.44
C ILE A 95 5.11 4.95 9.89
#